data_e76231793a182a76117d300dd5389735
#
_entry.id   e76231793a182a76117d300dd5389735
#
_cell.length_a   1.000
_cell.length_b   1.000
_cell.length_c   1.000
_cell.angle_alpha   90.00
_cell.angle_beta   90.00
_cell.angle_gamma   90.00
#
_symmetry.space_group_name_H-M   'P 1'
#
loop_
_entity.id
_entity.type
_entity.pdbx_description
1 polymer ?
#
loop_
_entity_poly.entity_id
_entity_poly.type
_entity_poly.pdbx_seq_one_letter_code
_entity_poly.pdbx_strand_id
1 'polypeptide(L)'
;MYNIFVYGTLKKGGCNHHFLKDSEFVKNEVLKDHSIYVPDLFNFPLLLEDEGGKVHGEIYNIDDNTLANLDMLESEGNLYNRINKDELDFQYYLFNDNGAWNIDRKKDKIDGGIWEV
;
A
#
# COMPACT_ATOMS: atom_id res chain seq x y z
N MET A 1 4.16 -1.65 -18.82
CA MET A 1 3.02 -1.73 -17.88
C MET A 1 3.47 -2.39 -16.59
N TYR A 2 2.87 -2.02 -15.48
CA TYR A 2 3.25 -2.49 -14.16
C TYR A 2 2.02 -2.94 -13.38
N ASN A 3 2.14 -4.02 -12.63
CA ASN A 3 1.10 -4.44 -11.68
C ASN A 3 1.43 -3.82 -10.32
N ILE A 4 0.48 -3.05 -9.77
CA ILE A 4 0.62 -2.41 -8.46
C ILE A 4 -0.45 -2.95 -7.53
N PHE A 5 -0.02 -3.40 -6.35
CA PHE A 5 -0.89 -3.79 -5.25
C PHE A 5 -1.21 -2.56 -4.40
N VAL A 6 -2.47 -2.24 -4.27
CA VAL A 6 -2.95 -1.11 -3.46
C VAL A 6 -3.81 -1.64 -2.31
N TYR A 7 -3.63 -1.08 -1.13
CA TYR A 7 -4.24 -1.61 0.10
C TYR A 7 -4.92 -0.55 0.95
N GLY A 8 -4.88 0.71 0.54
CA GLY A 8 -5.39 1.83 1.32
C GLY A 8 -6.27 2.76 0.52
N THR A 9 -5.94 4.05 0.52
CA THR A 9 -6.75 5.10 -0.10
C THR A 9 -6.86 4.98 -1.62
N LEU A 10 -6.00 4.20 -2.26
CA LEU A 10 -6.03 3.95 -3.70
C LEU A 10 -7.03 2.85 -4.10
N LYS A 11 -7.52 2.05 -3.14
CA LYS A 11 -8.52 1.01 -3.43
C LYS A 11 -9.80 1.63 -3.97
N LYS A 12 -10.61 0.82 -4.68
CA LYS A 12 -11.92 1.24 -5.17
C LYS A 12 -12.76 1.80 -4.01
N GLY A 13 -13.28 3.00 -4.19
CA GLY A 13 -14.02 3.71 -3.15
C GLY A 13 -13.15 4.58 -2.24
N GLY A 14 -11.83 4.45 -2.33
CA GLY A 14 -10.91 5.27 -1.55
C GLY A 14 -10.75 6.68 -2.10
N CYS A 15 -10.33 7.61 -1.25
CA CYS A 15 -10.24 9.04 -1.62
C CYS A 15 -9.20 9.31 -2.73
N ASN A 16 -8.24 8.42 -2.93
CA ASN A 16 -7.21 8.56 -3.97
C ASN A 16 -7.41 7.61 -5.16
N HIS A 17 -8.53 6.90 -5.22
CA HIS A 17 -8.77 5.93 -6.29
C HIS A 17 -8.77 6.58 -7.68
N HIS A 18 -9.08 7.87 -7.78
CA HIS A 18 -9.09 8.59 -9.05
C HIS A 18 -7.74 8.56 -9.78
N PHE A 19 -6.63 8.33 -9.08
CA PHE A 19 -5.31 8.14 -9.70
C PHE A 19 -5.27 6.91 -10.61
N LEU A 20 -6.19 5.95 -10.38
CA LEU A 20 -6.26 4.67 -11.11
C LEU A 20 -7.45 4.61 -12.08
N LYS A 21 -8.12 5.72 -12.34
CA LYS A 21 -9.37 5.74 -13.12
C LYS A 21 -9.25 5.16 -14.51
N ASP A 22 -8.06 5.27 -15.12
CA ASP A 22 -7.80 4.75 -16.47
C ASP A 22 -6.98 3.47 -16.44
N SER A 23 -6.80 2.87 -15.27
CA SER A 23 -6.01 1.65 -15.09
C SER A 23 -6.92 0.44 -15.00
N GLU A 24 -6.41 -0.71 -15.47
CA GLU A 24 -7.15 -1.96 -15.45
C GLU A 24 -7.08 -2.62 -14.09
N PHE A 25 -8.23 -2.95 -13.51
CA PHE A 25 -8.31 -3.82 -12.34
C PHE A 25 -7.98 -5.24 -12.75
N VAL A 26 -6.99 -5.85 -12.09
CA VAL A 26 -6.55 -7.21 -12.41
C VAL A 26 -7.25 -8.23 -11.52
N LYS A 27 -7.11 -8.09 -10.20
CA LYS A 27 -7.69 -9.03 -9.23
C LYS A 27 -7.55 -8.49 -7.80
N ASN A 28 -8.30 -9.09 -6.90
CA ASN A 28 -8.04 -8.94 -5.47
C ASN A 28 -6.83 -9.82 -5.10
N GLU A 29 -6.07 -9.39 -4.11
CA GLU A 29 -4.85 -10.08 -3.69
C GLU A 29 -4.66 -9.96 -2.19
N VAL A 30 -3.92 -10.91 -1.62
CA VAL A 30 -3.50 -10.88 -0.23
C VAL A 30 -1.98 -10.87 -0.17
N LEU A 31 -1.42 -9.82 0.42
CA LEU A 31 0.02 -9.73 0.66
C LEU A 31 0.33 -10.37 2.02
N LYS A 32 1.09 -11.45 2.00
CA LYS A 32 1.45 -12.20 3.21
C LYS A 32 2.63 -11.56 3.92
N ASP A 33 2.74 -11.83 5.22
CA ASP A 33 3.84 -11.40 6.08
C ASP A 33 4.00 -9.88 6.14
N HIS A 34 2.86 -9.20 6.06
CA HIS A 34 2.74 -7.75 6.22
C HIS A 34 1.49 -7.44 7.03
N SER A 35 1.49 -6.27 7.63
CA SER A 35 0.31 -5.70 8.32
C SER A 35 0.23 -4.21 8.04
N ILE A 36 -0.94 -3.64 8.26
CA ILE A 36 -1.15 -2.20 8.13
C ILE A 36 -1.42 -1.58 9.49
N TYR A 37 -0.93 -0.36 9.67
CA TYR A 37 -0.98 0.37 10.93
C TYR A 37 -1.48 1.78 10.67
N VAL A 38 -2.30 2.30 11.58
CA VAL A 38 -2.78 3.69 11.52
C VAL A 38 -2.49 4.36 12.87
N PRO A 39 -1.30 4.97 13.03
CA PRO A 39 -0.97 5.71 14.24
C PRO A 39 -1.89 6.92 14.41
N ASP A 40 -1.97 7.43 15.63
CA ASP A 40 -2.69 8.68 15.92
C ASP A 40 -2.20 9.79 14.98
N LEU A 41 -3.10 10.63 14.52
CA LEU A 41 -2.86 11.74 13.58
C LEU A 41 -2.70 11.31 12.11
N PHE A 42 -2.65 10.01 11.83
CA PHE A 42 -2.65 9.50 10.46
C PHE A 42 -4.07 9.18 10.00
N ASN A 43 -4.39 9.47 8.74
CA ASN A 43 -5.66 9.10 8.13
C ASN A 43 -5.48 8.17 6.93
N PHE A 44 -4.35 7.48 6.89
CA PHE A 44 -4.03 6.49 5.85
C PHE A 44 -3.18 5.37 6.47
N PRO A 45 -3.19 4.17 5.87
CA PRO A 45 -2.49 3.03 6.46
C PRO A 45 -1.00 3.04 6.12
N LEU A 46 -0.19 2.62 7.07
CA LEU A 46 1.24 2.37 6.89
C LEU A 46 1.46 0.87 6.76
N LEU A 47 2.05 0.42 5.67
CA LEU A 47 2.35 -0.99 5.43
C LEU A 47 3.74 -1.32 5.96
N LEU A 48 3.84 -2.33 6.82
CA LEU A 48 5.10 -2.81 7.37
C LEU A 48 5.17 -4.33 7.29
N GLU A 49 6.40 -4.85 7.24
CA GLU A 49 6.62 -6.29 7.32
C GLU A 49 6.21 -6.78 8.72
N ASP A 50 5.53 -7.92 8.76
CA ASP A 50 5.03 -8.50 10.01
C ASP A 50 4.79 -10.00 9.78
N GLU A 51 5.67 -10.83 10.30
CA GLU A 51 5.61 -12.29 10.12
C GLU A 51 4.23 -12.81 10.55
N GLY A 52 3.59 -13.55 9.66
CA GLY A 52 2.26 -14.10 9.89
C GLY A 52 1.11 -13.14 9.60
N GLY A 53 1.42 -11.87 9.31
CA GLY A 53 0.40 -10.89 8.95
C GLY A 53 -0.15 -11.09 7.54
N LYS A 54 -1.29 -10.47 7.27
CA LYS A 54 -1.93 -10.48 5.94
C LYS A 54 -2.55 -9.13 5.67
N VAL A 55 -2.40 -8.66 4.44
CA VAL A 55 -3.03 -7.40 4.00
C VAL A 55 -3.82 -7.67 2.73
N HIS A 56 -5.10 -7.33 2.76
CA HIS A 56 -5.99 -7.47 1.62
C HIS A 56 -5.96 -6.22 0.76
N GLY A 57 -5.87 -6.39 -0.54
CA GLY A 57 -5.82 -5.29 -1.46
C GLY A 57 -6.24 -5.68 -2.87
N GLU A 58 -5.93 -4.79 -3.79
CA GLU A 58 -6.33 -4.89 -5.19
C GLU A 58 -5.11 -4.67 -6.07
N ILE A 59 -5.01 -5.41 -7.18
CA ILE A 59 -3.95 -5.22 -8.15
C ILE A 59 -4.51 -4.50 -9.38
N TYR A 60 -3.82 -3.44 -9.80
CA TYR A 60 -4.10 -2.69 -11.02
C TYR A 60 -2.90 -2.72 -11.95
N ASN A 61 -3.18 -2.84 -13.25
CA ASN A 61 -2.16 -2.74 -14.28
C ASN A 61 -2.08 -1.30 -14.74
N ILE A 62 -0.93 -0.67 -14.59
CA ILE A 62 -0.74 0.76 -14.80
C ILE A 62 0.38 1.06 -15.78
N ASP A 63 0.31 2.23 -16.43
CA ASP A 63 1.34 2.71 -17.34
C ASP A 63 2.43 3.52 -16.60
N ASP A 64 3.47 3.92 -17.35
CA ASP A 64 4.59 4.69 -16.81
C ASP A 64 4.14 6.00 -16.17
N ASN A 65 3.20 6.67 -16.80
CA ASN A 65 2.71 7.97 -16.33
C ASN A 65 1.96 7.84 -15.00
N THR A 66 1.10 6.83 -14.90
CA THR A 66 0.38 6.53 -13.66
C THR A 66 1.36 6.14 -12.56
N LEU A 67 2.35 5.31 -12.87
CA LEU A 67 3.38 4.93 -11.89
C LEU A 67 4.10 6.16 -11.34
N ALA A 68 4.49 7.09 -12.21
CA ALA A 68 5.14 8.33 -11.78
C ALA A 68 4.24 9.15 -10.85
N ASN A 69 2.94 9.22 -11.15
CA ASN A 69 1.98 9.92 -10.31
C ASN A 69 1.82 9.27 -8.93
N LEU A 70 1.82 7.93 -8.88
CA LEU A 70 1.74 7.21 -7.61
C LEU A 70 3.03 7.39 -6.79
N ASP A 71 4.19 7.35 -7.44
CA ASP A 71 5.47 7.61 -6.75
C ASP A 71 5.48 8.99 -6.10
N MET A 72 4.93 10.00 -6.78
CA MET A 72 4.80 11.34 -6.21
C MET A 72 3.83 11.38 -5.04
N LEU A 73 2.66 10.76 -5.18
CA LEU A 73 1.64 10.70 -4.13
C LEU A 73 2.19 10.05 -2.86
N GLU A 74 2.96 8.97 -3.02
CA GLU A 74 3.50 8.21 -1.90
C GLU A 74 4.86 8.73 -1.41
N SER A 75 5.39 9.80 -1.99
CA SER A 75 6.73 10.32 -1.69
C SER A 75 7.77 9.19 -1.73
N GLU A 76 7.82 8.48 -2.87
CA GLU A 76 8.69 7.33 -3.05
C GLU A 76 10.15 7.70 -2.77
N GLY A 77 10.81 6.86 -1.96
CA GLY A 77 12.18 7.11 -1.50
C GLY A 77 12.25 7.89 -0.17
N ASN A 78 11.17 8.53 0.25
CA ASN A 78 11.09 9.28 1.52
C ASN A 78 10.09 8.64 2.48
N LEU A 79 8.80 8.84 2.23
CA LEU A 79 7.75 8.31 3.11
C LEU A 79 7.50 6.82 2.88
N TYR A 80 7.44 6.41 1.62
CA TYR A 80 7.30 5.01 1.21
C TYR A 80 8.41 4.62 0.25
N ASN A 81 8.73 3.34 0.23
CA ASN A 81 9.60 2.74 -0.77
C ASN A 81 8.78 1.80 -1.65
N ARG A 82 8.88 1.95 -2.96
CA ARG A 82 8.23 1.02 -3.89
C ARG A 82 9.07 -0.24 -3.98
N ILE A 83 8.46 -1.35 -3.62
CA ILE A 83 9.12 -2.67 -3.53
C ILE A 83 8.81 -3.48 -4.78
N ASN A 84 9.85 -4.04 -5.37
CA ASN A 84 9.76 -4.93 -6.53
C ASN A 84 10.59 -6.18 -6.23
N LYS A 85 9.92 -7.27 -5.86
CA LYS A 85 10.57 -8.55 -5.54
C LYS A 85 10.36 -9.54 -6.67
N ASP A 86 11.41 -10.30 -7.00
CA ASP A 86 11.36 -11.28 -8.10
C ASP A 86 10.29 -12.36 -7.90
N GLU A 87 10.04 -12.77 -6.64
CA GLU A 87 9.04 -13.80 -6.33
C GLU A 87 7.59 -13.30 -6.41
N LEU A 88 7.37 -11.99 -6.60
CA LEU A 88 6.05 -11.41 -6.71
C LEU A 88 5.81 -10.87 -8.12
N ASP A 89 4.59 -11.00 -8.62
CA ASP A 89 4.19 -10.48 -9.92
C ASP A 89 3.55 -9.09 -9.83
N PHE A 90 3.78 -8.39 -8.72
CA PHE A 90 3.30 -7.04 -8.48
C PHE A 90 4.27 -6.27 -7.59
N GLN A 91 4.19 -4.93 -7.65
CA GLN A 91 4.94 -4.02 -6.79
C GLN A 91 4.00 -3.39 -5.77
N TYR A 92 4.55 -2.86 -4.68
CA TYR A 92 3.76 -2.21 -3.64
C TYR A 92 4.59 -1.17 -2.89
N TYR A 93 3.90 -0.28 -2.19
CA TYR A 93 4.54 0.78 -1.41
C TYR A 93 4.65 0.37 0.05
N LEU A 94 5.87 0.17 0.52
CA LEU A 94 6.19 -0.16 1.89
C LEU A 94 6.57 1.11 2.64
N PHE A 95 5.99 1.32 3.82
CA PHE A 95 6.33 2.49 4.62
C PHE A 95 7.80 2.47 5.01
N ASN A 96 8.47 3.61 4.86
CA ASN A 96 9.87 3.76 5.22
C ASN A 96 9.98 4.08 6.71
N ASP A 97 10.03 3.03 7.53
CA ASP A 97 10.15 3.17 8.99
C ASP A 97 11.60 3.42 9.35
N ASN A 98 11.96 4.71 9.44
CA ASN A 98 13.32 5.13 9.78
C ASN A 98 13.45 5.56 11.24
N GLY A 99 12.46 5.22 12.08
CA GLY A 99 12.46 5.57 13.49
C GLY A 99 11.98 6.98 13.80
N ALA A 100 11.64 7.77 12.79
CA ALA A 100 11.12 9.13 12.99
C ALA A 100 9.69 9.14 13.53
N TRP A 101 8.95 8.05 13.33
CA TRP A 101 7.56 7.92 13.73
C TRP A 101 7.41 6.89 14.85
N ASN A 102 6.59 7.23 15.83
CA ASN A 102 6.32 6.34 16.97
C ASN A 102 5.10 5.48 16.65
N ILE A 103 5.32 4.30 16.09
CA ILE A 103 4.27 3.35 15.72
C ILE A 103 4.14 2.30 16.82
N ASP A 104 2.95 2.21 17.41
CA ASP A 104 2.64 1.16 18.38
C ASP A 104 2.11 -0.06 17.61
N ARG A 105 2.95 -1.09 17.48
CA ARG A 105 2.64 -2.28 16.69
C ARG A 105 1.45 -3.08 17.19
N LYS A 106 1.01 -2.84 18.43
CA LYS A 106 -0.18 -3.50 18.98
C LYS A 106 -1.41 -2.63 18.83
N LYS A 107 -1.30 -1.38 19.27
CA LYS A 107 -2.43 -0.44 19.30
C LYS A 107 -2.84 0.02 17.90
N ASP A 108 -1.86 0.33 17.05
CA ASP A 108 -2.10 0.95 15.75
C ASP A 108 -2.41 -0.06 14.65
N LYS A 109 -2.21 -1.34 14.90
CA LYS A 109 -2.42 -2.40 13.93
C LYS A 109 -3.91 -2.56 13.59
N ILE A 110 -4.20 -2.63 12.30
CA ILE A 110 -5.56 -2.89 11.81
C ILE A 110 -5.81 -4.38 11.82
N ASP A 111 -6.79 -4.83 12.59
CA ASP A 111 -7.18 -6.23 12.65
C ASP A 111 -7.73 -6.69 11.29
N GLY A 112 -7.37 -7.89 10.88
CA GLY A 112 -7.83 -8.47 9.63
C GLY A 112 -7.13 -7.96 8.39
N GLY A 113 -6.28 -6.93 8.49
CA GLY A 113 -5.50 -6.43 7.35
C GLY A 113 -6.32 -5.79 6.24
N ILE A 114 -7.48 -5.22 6.56
CA ILE A 114 -8.37 -4.57 5.61
C ILE A 114 -8.52 -3.09 5.96
N TRP A 115 -8.15 -2.23 5.02
CA TRP A 115 -8.42 -0.79 5.16
C TRP A 115 -9.84 -0.51 4.65
N GLU A 116 -10.66 0.05 5.52
CA GLU A 116 -12.03 0.44 5.17
C GLU A 116 -12.02 1.80 4.45
N VAL A 117 -12.53 1.81 3.24
CA VAL A 117 -12.57 3.01 2.39
C VAL A 117 -13.82 3.83 2.64
#